data_bb6bd293d0ea1acef464de04664f2f30
#
_entry.id   bb6bd293d0ea1acef464de04664f2f30
#
_cell.length_a   1.000
_cell.length_b   1.000
_cell.length_c   1.000
_cell.angle_alpha   90.00
_cell.angle_beta   90.00
_cell.angle_gamma   90.00
#
_symmetry.space_group_name_H-M   'P 1'
#
loop_
_entity.id
_entity.type
_entity.pdbx_description
1 polymer ?
#
loop_
_entity_poly.entity_id
_entity_poly.type
_entity_poly.pdbx_seq_one_letter_code
_entity_poly.pdbx_strand_id
1 'polypeptide(L)'
;YEADAYAAERGRSVLVTIEPWTWTRDERNRPEVLIAGINDGSFDENMSTICSILGGFQSAVTVRWAHEMEDFSGQFIWAGWTPETYISAYRRMVDVCRAEAPDLDFMWSPLGYEGLEEYYPGEEYVDVVGVSVFGFQPWEEEILGEERTFREVLEPRYERVVQFGHPVVVAELGFVGDEDYVARWMDDVRQDLDGFDELVAVVYFNQTEVYPWPDGFGLPDWRFGHNVLD
;
A
#
# COMPACT_ATOMS: atom_id res chain seq x y z
N TYR A 1 -4.84 -19.28 1.88
CA TYR A 1 -4.11 -20.51 2.27
C TYR A 1 -3.01 -20.90 1.26
N GLU A 2 -3.25 -20.81 -0.08
CA GLU A 2 -2.22 -21.15 -1.08
C GLU A 2 -1.01 -20.22 -1.00
N ALA A 3 -1.23 -18.92 -0.85
CA ALA A 3 -0.16 -17.94 -0.69
C ALA A 3 0.64 -18.17 0.61
N ASP A 4 -0.04 -18.52 1.71
CA ASP A 4 0.59 -18.87 2.97
C ASP A 4 1.46 -20.14 2.84
N ALA A 5 0.93 -21.20 2.26
CA ALA A 5 1.70 -22.44 2.03
C ALA A 5 2.94 -22.16 1.15
N TYR A 6 2.79 -21.37 0.10
CA TYR A 6 3.90 -20.96 -0.77
C TYR A 6 4.96 -20.16 -0.03
N ALA A 7 4.54 -19.22 0.81
CA ALA A 7 5.44 -18.39 1.62
C ALA A 7 6.16 -19.23 2.69
N ALA A 8 5.42 -20.05 3.43
CA ALA A 8 5.95 -20.91 4.49
C ALA A 8 7.03 -21.88 3.97
N GLU A 9 6.77 -22.55 2.84
CA GLU A 9 7.77 -23.43 2.19
C GLU A 9 9.10 -22.73 1.85
N ARG A 10 9.08 -21.38 1.72
CA ARG A 10 10.22 -20.56 1.31
C ARG A 10 10.77 -19.67 2.43
N GLY A 11 10.25 -19.83 3.66
CA GLY A 11 10.63 -18.98 4.80
C GLY A 11 10.36 -17.49 4.55
N ARG A 12 9.24 -17.17 3.88
CA ARG A 12 8.82 -15.80 3.57
C ARG A 12 7.62 -15.40 4.41
N SER A 13 7.46 -14.10 4.62
CA SER A 13 6.24 -13.49 5.18
C SER A 13 5.20 -13.22 4.09
N VAL A 14 3.98 -12.94 4.52
CA VAL A 14 2.86 -12.56 3.63
C VAL A 14 2.40 -11.14 3.97
N LEU A 15 2.36 -10.26 2.98
CA LEU A 15 1.71 -8.96 3.07
C LEU A 15 0.28 -9.10 2.56
N VAL A 16 -0.71 -8.79 3.40
CA VAL A 16 -2.14 -8.87 3.05
C VAL A 16 -2.74 -7.47 3.05
N THR A 17 -3.14 -7.00 1.88
CA THR A 17 -3.88 -5.74 1.77
C THR A 17 -5.38 -5.99 1.97
N ILE A 18 -5.98 -5.21 2.87
CA ILE A 18 -7.42 -5.22 3.15
C ILE A 18 -7.99 -3.87 2.73
N GLU A 19 -8.80 -3.90 1.69
CA GLU A 19 -9.53 -2.75 1.17
C GLU A 19 -10.94 -2.74 1.78
N PRO A 20 -11.27 -1.75 2.63
CA PRO A 20 -12.58 -1.72 3.32
C PRO A 20 -13.69 -1.15 2.42
N TRP A 21 -14.12 -1.93 1.44
CA TRP A 21 -15.27 -1.61 0.61
C TRP A 21 -16.58 -1.95 1.32
N THR A 22 -17.61 -1.12 1.18
CA THR A 22 -18.97 -1.44 1.69
C THR A 22 -19.68 -2.49 0.84
N TRP A 23 -19.16 -2.70 -0.38
CA TRP A 23 -19.61 -3.71 -1.32
C TRP A 23 -18.45 -4.16 -2.21
N THR A 24 -18.70 -4.61 -3.41
CA THR A 24 -17.68 -4.73 -4.44
C THR A 24 -17.24 -3.33 -4.91
N ARG A 25 -16.09 -3.20 -5.55
CA ARG A 25 -15.60 -1.93 -6.11
C ARG A 25 -16.54 -1.45 -7.25
N ASP A 26 -17.64 -0.82 -6.89
CA ASP A 26 -18.68 -0.32 -7.79
C ASP A 26 -19.41 0.91 -7.19
N GLU A 27 -20.45 1.38 -7.90
CA GLU A 27 -21.24 2.56 -7.52
C GLU A 27 -22.05 2.40 -6.21
N ARG A 28 -22.13 1.19 -5.65
CA ARG A 28 -22.85 0.94 -4.39
C ARG A 28 -22.00 1.18 -3.16
N ASN A 29 -20.70 1.39 -3.34
CA ASN A 29 -19.82 1.75 -2.24
C ASN A 29 -20.17 3.13 -1.69
N ARG A 30 -20.23 3.23 -0.36
CA ARG A 30 -20.75 4.41 0.33
C ARG A 30 -19.83 4.78 1.51
N PRO A 31 -19.00 5.82 1.35
CA PRO A 31 -18.07 6.25 2.39
C PRO A 31 -18.75 6.50 3.75
N GLU A 32 -19.94 7.11 3.74
CA GLU A 32 -20.69 7.41 4.95
C GLU A 32 -21.19 6.15 5.68
N VAL A 33 -21.51 5.09 4.94
CA VAL A 33 -21.91 3.79 5.51
C VAL A 33 -20.70 3.08 6.12
N LEU A 34 -19.55 3.14 5.44
CA LEU A 34 -18.31 2.57 5.93
C LEU A 34 -17.89 3.23 7.25
N ILE A 35 -17.85 4.57 7.30
CA ILE A 35 -17.49 5.31 8.51
C ILE A 35 -18.47 4.99 9.66
N ALA A 36 -19.78 5.00 9.39
CA ALA A 36 -20.78 4.72 10.41
C ALA A 36 -20.64 3.30 10.95
N GLY A 37 -20.48 2.30 10.08
CA GLY A 37 -20.37 0.91 10.47
C GLY A 37 -19.06 0.57 11.19
N ILE A 38 -17.96 1.26 10.89
CA ILE A 38 -16.72 1.15 11.67
C ILE A 38 -16.95 1.76 13.06
N ASN A 39 -17.53 2.95 13.16
CA ASN A 39 -17.71 3.66 14.42
C ASN A 39 -18.66 2.94 15.38
N ASP A 40 -19.74 2.33 14.87
CA ASP A 40 -20.74 1.61 15.70
C ASP A 40 -20.40 0.13 15.92
N GLY A 41 -19.34 -0.38 15.27
CA GLY A 41 -18.87 -1.76 15.40
C GLY A 41 -19.61 -2.77 14.51
N SER A 42 -20.45 -2.33 13.58
CA SER A 42 -21.17 -3.24 12.68
C SER A 42 -20.23 -4.08 11.79
N PHE A 43 -18.99 -3.66 11.60
CA PHE A 43 -17.98 -4.37 10.82
C PHE A 43 -16.95 -5.14 11.66
N ASP A 44 -17.05 -5.10 13.01
CA ASP A 44 -16.07 -5.76 13.87
C ASP A 44 -16.03 -7.28 13.66
N GLU A 45 -17.19 -7.93 13.48
CA GLU A 45 -17.27 -9.38 13.23
C GLU A 45 -16.58 -9.78 11.92
N ASN A 46 -16.73 -8.95 10.88
CA ASN A 46 -16.05 -9.19 9.60
C ASN A 46 -14.53 -9.09 9.77
N MET A 47 -14.06 -8.05 10.48
CA MET A 47 -12.64 -7.83 10.72
C MET A 47 -12.04 -8.92 11.61
N SER A 48 -12.72 -9.26 12.72
CA SER A 48 -12.36 -10.36 13.61
C SER A 48 -12.22 -11.69 12.84
N THR A 49 -13.16 -12.00 11.96
CA THR A 49 -13.11 -13.21 11.13
C THR A 49 -11.89 -13.21 10.20
N ILE A 50 -11.60 -12.09 9.52
CA ILE A 50 -10.43 -11.97 8.66
C ILE A 50 -9.15 -12.19 9.48
N CYS A 51 -9.01 -11.50 10.61
CA CYS A 51 -7.82 -11.57 11.44
C CYS A 51 -7.63 -12.95 12.08
N SER A 52 -8.72 -13.63 12.48
CA SER A 52 -8.67 -15.01 12.94
C SER A 52 -8.14 -15.96 11.86
N ILE A 53 -8.53 -15.77 10.60
CA ILE A 53 -7.99 -16.55 9.47
C ILE A 53 -6.50 -16.28 9.28
N LEU A 54 -6.10 -15.00 9.29
CA LEU A 54 -4.70 -14.59 9.09
C LEU A 54 -3.81 -15.06 10.23
N GLY A 55 -4.28 -15.00 11.48
CA GLY A 55 -3.59 -15.54 12.65
C GLY A 55 -3.37 -17.06 12.63
N GLY A 56 -4.13 -17.78 11.78
CA GLY A 56 -3.94 -19.21 11.52
C GLY A 56 -2.91 -19.54 10.43
N PHE A 57 -2.26 -18.54 9.83
CA PHE A 57 -1.23 -18.77 8.82
C PHE A 57 0.07 -19.30 9.45
N GLN A 58 0.84 -20.07 8.69
CA GLN A 58 2.15 -20.58 9.09
C GLN A 58 3.27 -19.57 8.90
N SER A 59 3.06 -18.62 7.99
CA SER A 59 3.98 -17.53 7.69
C SER A 59 3.71 -16.33 8.60
N ALA A 60 4.72 -15.53 8.89
CA ALA A 60 4.50 -14.21 9.48
C ALA A 60 3.62 -13.37 8.53
N VAL A 61 2.65 -12.65 9.09
CA VAL A 61 1.69 -11.86 8.32
C VAL A 61 1.76 -10.40 8.72
N THR A 62 1.89 -9.54 7.73
CA THR A 62 1.70 -8.10 7.87
C THR A 62 0.38 -7.69 7.22
N VAL A 63 -0.49 -7.02 7.96
CA VAL A 63 -1.78 -6.52 7.49
C VAL A 63 -1.63 -5.05 7.07
N ARG A 64 -1.96 -4.76 5.82
CA ARG A 64 -2.03 -3.41 5.25
C ARG A 64 -3.49 -3.04 5.06
N TRP A 65 -4.02 -2.13 5.87
CA TRP A 65 -5.43 -1.76 5.84
C TRP A 65 -5.64 -0.33 5.36
N ALA A 66 -6.61 -0.10 4.48
CA ALA A 66 -7.03 1.22 4.00
C ALA A 66 -5.83 2.12 3.62
N HIS A 67 -5.00 1.62 2.73
CA HIS A 67 -3.80 2.29 2.25
C HIS A 67 -4.12 3.56 1.44
N GLU A 68 -3.12 4.40 1.24
CA GLU A 68 -3.19 5.60 0.38
C GLU A 68 -4.34 6.55 0.77
N MET A 69 -4.50 6.76 2.07
CA MET A 69 -5.59 7.53 2.66
C MET A 69 -5.57 9.02 2.28
N GLU A 70 -4.42 9.54 1.88
CA GLU A 70 -4.25 10.91 1.40
C GLU A 70 -4.43 11.04 -0.13
N ASP A 71 -4.93 9.99 -0.80
CA ASP A 71 -5.32 10.07 -2.21
C ASP A 71 -6.66 10.81 -2.37
N PHE A 72 -6.66 11.88 -3.15
CA PHE A 72 -7.86 12.66 -3.45
C PHE A 72 -8.39 12.40 -4.89
N SER A 73 -7.90 11.36 -5.56
CA SER A 73 -8.37 10.99 -6.91
C SER A 73 -9.81 10.46 -6.91
N GLY A 74 -10.28 9.96 -5.77
CA GLY A 74 -11.56 9.29 -5.64
C GLY A 74 -11.50 7.78 -5.95
N GLN A 75 -10.30 7.22 -6.08
CA GLN A 75 -10.08 5.78 -6.29
C GLN A 75 -10.62 4.95 -5.12
N PHE A 76 -10.41 5.41 -3.90
CA PHE A 76 -10.77 4.70 -2.68
C PHE A 76 -11.82 5.44 -1.86
N ILE A 77 -12.83 4.71 -1.35
CA ILE A 77 -13.91 5.31 -0.54
C ILE A 77 -13.46 5.74 0.86
N TRP A 78 -12.31 5.26 1.34
CA TRP A 78 -11.67 5.67 2.60
C TRP A 78 -10.67 6.79 2.43
N ALA A 79 -10.24 7.09 1.21
CA ALA A 79 -9.34 8.18 0.94
C ALA A 79 -10.07 9.53 1.05
N GLY A 80 -9.34 10.55 1.50
CA GLY A 80 -9.90 11.86 1.73
C GLY A 80 -10.80 11.97 2.97
N TRP A 81 -10.84 10.96 3.85
CA TRP A 81 -11.41 11.13 5.19
C TRP A 81 -10.61 12.15 5.98
N THR A 82 -11.24 12.77 6.98
CA THR A 82 -10.46 13.61 7.91
C THR A 82 -9.43 12.73 8.65
N PRO A 83 -8.27 13.29 9.02
CA PRO A 83 -7.26 12.56 9.78
C PRO A 83 -7.82 11.85 11.02
N GLU A 84 -8.67 12.53 11.79
CA GLU A 84 -9.27 11.96 12.99
C GLU A 84 -10.16 10.76 12.69
N THR A 85 -10.93 10.82 11.60
CA THR A 85 -11.79 9.71 11.16
C THR A 85 -10.95 8.51 10.75
N TYR A 86 -9.91 8.73 9.94
CA TYR A 86 -9.02 7.67 9.50
C TYR A 86 -8.29 7.02 10.67
N ILE A 87 -7.67 7.81 11.54
CA ILE A 87 -6.94 7.33 12.72
C ILE A 87 -7.86 6.49 13.62
N SER A 88 -9.06 6.97 13.88
CA SER A 88 -10.03 6.23 14.72
C SER A 88 -10.41 4.89 14.09
N ALA A 89 -10.66 4.87 12.79
CA ALA A 89 -11.01 3.65 12.05
C ALA A 89 -9.84 2.65 12.01
N TYR A 90 -8.63 3.13 11.72
CA TYR A 90 -7.43 2.31 11.68
C TYR A 90 -7.14 1.68 13.05
N ARG A 91 -7.17 2.46 14.12
CA ARG A 91 -6.96 1.97 15.48
C ARG A 91 -7.99 0.92 15.88
N ARG A 92 -9.27 1.14 15.56
CA ARG A 92 -10.32 0.14 15.83
C ARG A 92 -10.05 -1.17 15.12
N MET A 93 -9.66 -1.11 13.85
CA MET A 93 -9.30 -2.31 13.09
C MET A 93 -8.14 -3.06 13.75
N VAL A 94 -7.07 -2.36 14.14
CA VAL A 94 -5.93 -2.97 14.85
C VAL A 94 -6.35 -3.60 16.17
N ASP A 95 -7.15 -2.91 16.97
CA ASP A 95 -7.63 -3.42 18.27
C ASP A 95 -8.46 -4.70 18.10
N VAL A 96 -9.39 -4.73 17.14
CA VAL A 96 -10.19 -5.92 16.82
C VAL A 96 -9.31 -7.07 16.37
N CYS A 97 -8.34 -6.80 15.49
CA CYS A 97 -7.42 -7.82 15.00
C CYS A 97 -6.50 -8.38 16.09
N ARG A 98 -5.92 -7.52 16.92
CA ARG A 98 -5.01 -7.95 18.00
C ARG A 98 -5.72 -8.78 19.06
N ALA A 99 -7.03 -8.56 19.26
CA ALA A 99 -7.82 -9.40 20.15
C ALA A 99 -7.95 -10.85 19.67
N GLU A 100 -7.94 -11.07 18.35
CA GLU A 100 -8.06 -12.39 17.72
C GLU A 100 -6.70 -13.02 17.38
N ALA A 101 -5.76 -12.21 16.93
CA ALA A 101 -4.46 -12.64 16.42
C ALA A 101 -3.36 -11.64 16.83
N PRO A 102 -2.84 -11.76 18.06
CA PRO A 102 -1.89 -10.79 18.63
C PRO A 102 -0.52 -10.76 17.93
N ASP A 103 -0.21 -11.77 17.15
CA ASP A 103 1.09 -11.92 16.45
C ASP A 103 1.08 -11.31 15.02
N LEU A 104 -0.02 -10.65 14.61
CA LEU A 104 -0.06 -9.93 13.33
C LEU A 104 0.67 -8.60 13.42
N ASP A 105 1.50 -8.31 12.42
CA ASP A 105 2.05 -6.98 12.21
C ASP A 105 1.09 -6.09 11.42
N PHE A 106 1.11 -4.79 11.68
CA PHE A 106 0.25 -3.81 11.01
C PHE A 106 1.07 -2.79 10.25
N MET A 107 0.76 -2.67 8.96
CA MET A 107 1.38 -1.69 8.07
C MET A 107 0.46 -0.48 7.89
N TRP A 108 0.94 0.70 8.29
CA TRP A 108 0.38 1.97 7.85
C TRP A 108 1.01 2.35 6.52
N SER A 109 0.22 2.60 5.48
CA SER A 109 0.73 2.73 4.11
C SER A 109 0.18 3.97 3.40
N PRO A 110 0.78 5.15 3.64
CA PRO A 110 0.49 6.36 2.88
C PRO A 110 1.13 6.33 1.48
N LEU A 111 0.70 7.25 0.60
CA LEU A 111 1.39 7.56 -0.66
C LEU A 111 2.75 8.24 -0.44
N GLY A 112 2.93 8.87 0.70
CA GLY A 112 4.14 9.62 1.02
C GLY A 112 4.09 11.08 0.58
N TYR A 113 2.90 11.67 0.50
CA TYR A 113 2.71 13.09 0.16
C TYR A 113 2.85 14.00 1.39
N GLU A 114 2.88 15.31 1.15
CA GLU A 114 2.89 16.31 2.22
C GLU A 114 1.59 16.23 3.04
N GLY A 115 1.70 16.36 4.38
CA GLY A 115 0.58 16.30 5.30
C GLY A 115 0.21 14.89 5.78
N LEU A 116 0.93 13.87 5.34
CA LEU A 116 0.69 12.48 5.75
C LEU A 116 0.79 12.28 7.28
N GLU A 117 1.59 13.10 7.95
CA GLU A 117 1.80 13.06 9.40
C GLU A 117 0.50 13.27 10.20
N GLU A 118 -0.47 13.98 9.62
CA GLU A 118 -1.78 14.17 10.24
C GLU A 118 -2.57 12.85 10.34
N TYR A 119 -2.28 11.88 9.46
CA TYR A 119 -2.95 10.58 9.39
C TYR A 119 -2.24 9.47 10.18
N TYR A 120 -1.13 9.80 10.86
CA TYR A 120 -0.36 8.78 11.57
C TYR A 120 -1.13 8.22 12.77
N PRO A 121 -1.38 6.88 12.83
CA PRO A 121 -2.20 6.29 13.88
C PRO A 121 -1.54 6.25 15.27
N GLY A 122 -0.24 6.46 15.33
CA GLY A 122 0.56 6.36 16.56
C GLY A 122 1.41 5.09 16.63
N GLU A 123 2.55 5.20 17.31
CA GLU A 123 3.58 4.16 17.42
C GLU A 123 3.03 2.80 17.86
N GLU A 124 2.08 2.78 18.77
CA GLU A 124 1.48 1.56 19.31
C GLU A 124 0.57 0.80 18.32
N TYR A 125 0.22 1.43 17.18
CA TYR A 125 -0.66 0.86 16.17
C TYR A 125 0.03 0.51 14.85
N VAL A 126 1.31 0.83 14.73
CA VAL A 126 2.08 0.64 13.49
C VAL A 126 3.34 -0.16 13.78
N ASP A 127 3.54 -1.25 13.07
CA ASP A 127 4.75 -2.07 13.13
C ASP A 127 5.68 -1.80 11.94
N VAL A 128 5.08 -1.44 10.79
CA VAL A 128 5.78 -1.19 9.52
C VAL A 128 5.12 -0.01 8.79
N VAL A 129 5.90 0.81 8.09
CA VAL A 129 5.38 1.84 7.20
C VAL A 129 5.56 1.41 5.74
N GLY A 130 4.46 1.46 4.96
CA GLY A 130 4.47 1.17 3.54
C GLY A 130 4.40 2.43 2.69
N VAL A 131 5.02 2.42 1.50
CA VAL A 131 4.83 3.45 0.47
C VAL A 131 4.62 2.80 -0.89
N SER A 132 3.90 3.47 -1.79
CA SER A 132 3.76 3.06 -3.18
C SER A 132 4.74 3.84 -4.06
N VAL A 133 5.41 3.15 -4.99
CA VAL A 133 6.40 3.73 -5.90
C VAL A 133 6.12 3.25 -7.32
N PHE A 134 5.67 4.17 -8.16
CA PHE A 134 5.33 3.86 -9.54
C PHE A 134 6.07 4.79 -10.52
N GLY A 135 6.52 4.22 -11.64
CA GLY A 135 7.07 4.92 -12.78
C GLY A 135 6.26 4.61 -14.03
N PHE A 136 5.75 5.64 -14.69
CA PHE A 136 5.01 5.50 -15.94
C PHE A 136 5.55 6.48 -16.96
N GLN A 137 6.46 5.98 -17.79
CA GLN A 137 7.22 6.80 -18.74
C GLN A 137 6.34 7.71 -19.58
N PRO A 138 5.24 7.26 -20.25
CA PRO A 138 4.44 8.15 -21.09
C PRO A 138 3.84 9.33 -20.33
N TRP A 139 3.44 9.12 -19.07
CA TRP A 139 2.90 10.18 -18.22
C TRP A 139 4.01 11.12 -17.75
N GLU A 140 5.16 10.57 -17.35
CA GLU A 140 6.31 11.36 -16.89
C GLU A 140 6.83 12.28 -17.98
N GLU A 141 7.00 11.76 -19.21
CA GLU A 141 7.44 12.57 -20.37
C GLU A 141 6.47 13.70 -20.70
N GLU A 142 5.16 13.42 -20.74
CA GLU A 142 4.17 14.39 -21.15
C GLU A 142 3.82 15.41 -20.07
N ILE A 143 3.69 14.97 -18.81
CA ILE A 143 3.21 15.81 -17.71
C ILE A 143 4.36 16.45 -16.94
N LEU A 144 5.44 15.69 -16.65
CA LEU A 144 6.58 16.21 -15.91
C LEU A 144 7.65 16.80 -16.83
N GLY A 145 7.73 16.34 -18.10
CA GLY A 145 8.75 16.72 -19.04
C GLY A 145 10.10 16.06 -18.80
N GLU A 146 10.17 15.08 -17.91
CA GLU A 146 11.36 14.32 -17.57
C GLU A 146 11.00 12.92 -17.07
N GLU A 147 11.85 11.95 -17.36
CA GLU A 147 11.75 10.59 -16.77
C GLU A 147 12.40 10.57 -15.39
N ARG A 148 11.86 9.77 -14.50
CA ARG A 148 12.39 9.58 -13.15
C ARG A 148 12.87 8.15 -12.93
N THR A 149 13.84 8.00 -12.04
CA THR A 149 14.34 6.71 -11.55
C THR A 149 13.54 6.25 -10.31
N PHE A 150 13.70 4.99 -9.95
CA PHE A 150 13.14 4.46 -8.70
C PHE A 150 13.57 5.29 -7.49
N ARG A 151 14.85 5.64 -7.41
CA ARG A 151 15.39 6.45 -6.31
C ARG A 151 14.75 7.84 -6.25
N GLU A 152 14.63 8.52 -7.36
CA GLU A 152 14.04 9.88 -7.41
C GLU A 152 12.55 9.89 -7.02
N VAL A 153 11.83 8.81 -7.27
CA VAL A 153 10.44 8.67 -6.83
C VAL A 153 10.36 8.25 -5.36
N LEU A 154 11.24 7.37 -4.89
CA LEU A 154 11.24 6.88 -3.52
C LEU A 154 11.71 7.92 -2.51
N GLU A 155 12.83 8.62 -2.78
CA GLU A 155 13.54 9.47 -1.82
C GLU A 155 12.62 10.47 -1.09
N PRO A 156 11.81 11.30 -1.78
CA PRO A 156 10.93 12.26 -1.10
C PRO A 156 9.84 11.59 -0.25
N ARG A 157 9.41 10.38 -0.59
CA ARG A 157 8.45 9.58 0.19
C ARG A 157 9.12 8.99 1.43
N TYR A 158 10.29 8.41 1.22
CA TYR A 158 11.08 7.82 2.29
C TYR A 158 11.45 8.85 3.37
N GLU A 159 11.95 10.03 2.97
CA GLU A 159 12.28 11.11 3.90
C GLU A 159 11.11 11.52 4.80
N ARG A 160 9.88 11.46 4.27
CA ARG A 160 8.68 11.78 5.05
C ARG A 160 8.26 10.66 5.99
N VAL A 161 8.47 9.40 5.63
CA VAL A 161 7.99 8.28 6.45
C VAL A 161 9.01 7.75 7.45
N VAL A 162 10.31 7.89 7.17
CA VAL A 162 11.37 7.40 8.07
C VAL A 162 11.38 8.09 9.44
N GLN A 163 10.84 9.29 9.53
CA GLN A 163 10.71 10.03 10.79
C GLN A 163 9.83 9.36 11.85
N PHE A 164 8.98 8.41 11.45
CA PHE A 164 8.12 7.68 12.40
C PHE A 164 8.85 6.53 13.11
N GLY A 165 10.10 6.23 12.73
CA GLY A 165 10.97 5.29 13.44
C GLY A 165 10.63 3.82 13.24
N HIS A 166 9.87 3.47 12.20
CA HIS A 166 9.53 2.11 11.83
C HIS A 166 10.31 1.61 10.62
N PRO A 167 10.46 0.29 10.45
CA PRO A 167 10.91 -0.27 9.17
C PRO A 167 10.02 0.21 8.01
N VAL A 168 10.64 0.52 6.87
CA VAL A 168 9.96 1.00 5.66
C VAL A 168 9.92 -0.11 4.62
N VAL A 169 8.78 -0.25 3.96
CA VAL A 169 8.57 -1.18 2.84
C VAL A 169 8.04 -0.41 1.64
N VAL A 170 8.60 -0.61 0.47
CA VAL A 170 7.90 -0.29 -0.76
C VAL A 170 6.84 -1.36 -0.95
N ALA A 171 5.60 -1.05 -0.51
CA ALA A 171 4.49 -1.99 -0.48
C ALA A 171 3.93 -2.29 -1.88
N GLU A 172 4.09 -1.33 -2.80
CA GLU A 172 3.77 -1.50 -4.21
C GLU A 172 4.83 -0.81 -5.07
N LEU A 173 5.52 -1.60 -5.89
CA LEU A 173 6.43 -1.13 -6.93
C LEU A 173 5.87 -1.50 -8.30
N GLY A 174 5.71 -0.53 -9.19
CA GLY A 174 5.40 -0.78 -10.59
C GLY A 174 6.12 0.21 -11.50
N PHE A 175 6.53 -0.24 -12.68
CA PHE A 175 7.09 0.65 -13.69
C PHE A 175 6.77 0.12 -15.09
N VAL A 176 6.41 1.05 -15.99
CA VAL A 176 6.03 0.78 -17.39
C VAL A 176 6.66 1.84 -18.27
N GLY A 177 7.28 1.42 -19.35
CA GLY A 177 7.90 2.28 -20.36
C GLY A 177 8.55 1.49 -21.46
N ASP A 178 9.39 2.13 -22.27
CA ASP A 178 10.20 1.44 -23.26
C ASP A 178 11.26 0.53 -22.61
N GLU A 179 11.98 -0.24 -23.43
CA GLU A 179 12.97 -1.21 -22.96
C GLU A 179 14.07 -0.56 -22.12
N ASP A 180 14.53 0.62 -22.51
CA ASP A 180 15.60 1.35 -21.81
C ASP A 180 15.11 1.92 -20.45
N TYR A 181 13.90 2.43 -20.39
CA TYR A 181 13.27 2.90 -19.16
C TYR A 181 13.09 1.76 -18.16
N VAL A 182 12.50 0.66 -18.59
CA VAL A 182 12.29 -0.54 -17.75
C VAL A 182 13.61 -1.11 -17.24
N ALA A 183 14.64 -1.16 -18.10
CA ALA A 183 15.97 -1.64 -17.70
C ALA A 183 16.60 -0.73 -16.62
N ARG A 184 16.52 0.60 -16.78
CA ARG A 184 17.03 1.56 -15.76
C ARG A 184 16.33 1.39 -14.40
N TRP A 185 15.00 1.29 -14.39
CA TRP A 185 14.25 1.05 -13.16
C TRP A 185 14.63 -0.26 -12.49
N MET A 186 14.76 -1.33 -13.26
CA MET A 186 15.16 -2.64 -12.75
C MET A 186 16.58 -2.61 -12.15
N ASP A 187 17.50 -1.91 -12.79
CA ASP A 187 18.88 -1.78 -12.31
C ASP A 187 18.94 -0.93 -11.05
N ASP A 188 18.18 0.17 -10.99
CA ASP A 188 18.13 1.06 -9.83
C ASP A 188 17.55 0.34 -8.58
N VAL A 189 16.47 -0.42 -8.75
CA VAL A 189 15.89 -1.26 -7.68
C VAL A 189 16.86 -2.33 -7.16
N ARG A 190 17.77 -2.83 -8.00
CA ARG A 190 18.73 -3.88 -7.65
C ARG A 190 20.03 -3.36 -7.05
N GLN A 191 20.31 -2.09 -7.21
CA GLN A 191 21.52 -1.48 -6.65
C GLN A 191 21.44 -1.42 -5.12
N ASP A 192 22.61 -1.24 -4.50
CA ASP A 192 22.67 -0.95 -3.09
C ASP A 192 21.96 0.40 -2.83
N LEU A 193 20.92 0.34 -1.99
CA LEU A 193 20.07 1.49 -1.68
C LEU A 193 20.66 2.30 -0.50
N ASP A 194 21.94 2.64 -0.61
CA ASP A 194 22.62 3.50 0.36
C ASP A 194 21.81 4.76 0.67
N GLY A 195 21.60 5.04 1.94
CA GLY A 195 20.79 6.17 2.41
C GLY A 195 19.32 5.85 2.69
N PHE A 196 18.90 4.59 2.45
CA PHE A 196 17.58 4.09 2.82
C PHE A 196 17.72 3.00 3.91
N ASP A 197 18.37 3.33 5.01
CA ASP A 197 18.78 2.38 6.06
C ASP A 197 17.60 1.62 6.69
N GLU A 198 16.40 2.22 6.71
CA GLU A 198 15.18 1.59 7.23
C GLU A 198 14.36 0.86 6.15
N LEU A 199 14.78 0.89 4.88
CA LEU A 199 14.09 0.17 3.80
C LEU A 199 14.42 -1.33 3.88
N VAL A 200 13.45 -2.13 4.30
CA VAL A 200 13.64 -3.57 4.57
C VAL A 200 13.13 -4.48 3.46
N ALA A 201 12.21 -4.01 2.62
CA ALA A 201 11.66 -4.80 1.52
C ALA A 201 11.06 -3.94 0.40
N VAL A 202 10.98 -4.55 -0.78
CA VAL A 202 10.29 -4.01 -1.96
C VAL A 202 9.37 -5.10 -2.52
N VAL A 203 8.09 -4.79 -2.70
CA VAL A 203 7.07 -5.69 -3.24
C VAL A 203 6.65 -5.22 -4.63
N TYR A 204 6.84 -6.07 -5.63
CA TYR A 204 6.46 -5.74 -7.00
C TYR A 204 4.95 -5.92 -7.22
N PHE A 205 4.28 -4.89 -7.73
CA PHE A 205 2.86 -4.90 -8.07
C PHE A 205 2.66 -5.54 -9.46
N ASN A 206 2.59 -6.86 -9.48
CA ASN A 206 2.53 -7.65 -10.70
C ASN A 206 1.09 -7.81 -11.23
N GLN A 207 0.44 -6.70 -11.52
CA GLN A 207 -0.97 -6.66 -11.94
C GLN A 207 -1.20 -5.57 -13.00
N THR A 208 -2.28 -5.67 -13.76
CA THR A 208 -2.79 -4.57 -14.57
C THR A 208 -3.55 -3.59 -13.67
N GLU A 209 -3.36 -2.29 -13.90
CA GLU A 209 -4.09 -1.26 -13.17
C GLU A 209 -5.61 -1.42 -13.38
N VAL A 210 -6.38 -1.14 -12.33
CA VAL A 210 -7.85 -1.25 -12.36
C VAL A 210 -8.54 0.12 -12.24
N TYR A 211 -7.77 1.16 -11.92
CA TYR A 211 -8.22 2.54 -11.89
C TYR A 211 -7.39 3.37 -12.88
N PRO A 212 -8.01 4.23 -13.71
CA PRO A 212 -7.27 4.96 -14.73
C PRO A 212 -6.17 5.85 -14.12
N TRP A 213 -4.98 5.78 -14.72
CA TRP A 213 -3.91 6.70 -14.38
C TRP A 213 -4.34 8.14 -14.63
N PRO A 214 -3.87 9.11 -13.82
CA PRO A 214 -4.22 10.52 -13.98
C PRO A 214 -4.07 11.03 -15.42
N ASP A 215 -4.71 12.16 -15.70
CA ASP A 215 -4.61 12.90 -16.96
C ASP A 215 -5.03 12.13 -18.22
N GLY A 216 -5.76 11.01 -18.04
CA GLY A 216 -6.30 10.24 -19.16
C GLY A 216 -5.34 9.21 -19.77
N PHE A 217 -4.27 8.88 -19.10
CA PHE A 217 -3.27 7.89 -19.57
C PHE A 217 -3.73 6.43 -19.52
N GLY A 218 -4.96 6.16 -19.10
CA GLY A 218 -5.55 4.82 -19.17
C GLY A 218 -5.09 3.90 -18.04
N LEU A 219 -4.99 2.60 -18.34
CA LEU A 219 -4.71 1.53 -17.38
C LEU A 219 -3.33 0.92 -17.67
N PRO A 220 -2.26 1.34 -16.99
CA PRO A 220 -0.95 0.74 -17.17
C PRO A 220 -0.95 -0.76 -16.83
N ASP A 221 -0.15 -1.54 -17.54
CA ASP A 221 0.06 -2.96 -17.25
C ASP A 221 1.42 -3.16 -16.56
N TRP A 222 1.39 -3.23 -15.23
CA TRP A 222 2.59 -3.37 -14.40
C TRP A 222 3.17 -4.79 -14.40
N ARG A 223 2.49 -5.76 -15.01
CA ARG A 223 2.93 -7.16 -14.94
C ARG A 223 4.30 -7.35 -15.59
N PHE A 224 5.17 -8.03 -14.87
CA PHE A 224 6.50 -8.36 -15.36
C PHE A 224 6.42 -9.07 -16.73
N GLY A 225 7.16 -8.56 -17.72
CA GLY A 225 7.12 -9.03 -19.10
C GLY A 225 5.97 -8.46 -19.95
N HIS A 226 5.10 -7.63 -19.38
CA HIS A 226 4.09 -6.83 -20.10
C HIS A 226 4.31 -5.32 -19.93
N ASN A 227 5.23 -4.95 -19.09
CA ASN A 227 5.54 -3.58 -18.73
C ASN A 227 6.53 -2.87 -19.67
N VAL A 228 6.85 -3.50 -20.80
CA VAL A 228 7.64 -2.89 -21.87
C VAL A 228 6.71 -2.45 -22.99
N LEU A 229 6.77 -1.18 -23.34
CA LEU A 229 5.99 -0.57 -24.43
C LEU A 229 6.81 -0.60 -25.73
N ASP A 230 6.10 -0.78 -26.90
CA ASP A 230 6.70 -0.78 -28.23
C ASP A 230 7.06 0.64 -28.71
#